data_84d30c49cf07685a1cf20931470faa72
#
_entry.id   84d30c49cf07685a1cf20931470faa72
#
_cell.length_a   1.000
_cell.length_b   1.000
_cell.length_c   1.000
_cell.angle_alpha   90.00
_cell.angle_beta   90.00
_cell.angle_gamma   90.00
#
_symmetry.space_group_name_H-M   'P 1'
#
loop_
_entity.id
_entity.type
_entity.pdbx_description
1 polymer ?
#
loop_
_entity_poly.entity_id
_entity_poly.type
_entity_poly.pdbx_seq_one_letter_code
_entity_poly.pdbx_strand_id
1 'polypeptide(L)'
;MTRLKTSLPESLAASVKTAINDWQSTGKMQRLWQRDASLWTGSDEAEWMGWLDIVEDQIAHPVELRNLGKEVWSAGFKDALLLGMGGSSLCPEVLRMTFGKIAGYPDLHVLDSTDPAQVKAFENKIDIARTLFIVSSKSGSTLEPNIFKQYFSEAAKKVVGADRAGSHFMAITDPGSKMQKVAEADKFRHIFFGRPSIGGRYSALSNFGMAPAAVIGIDTKKFLDRAQEMVRACGPTAPVEANTGAVLGIILGTAANSGRDKVTIITSPDISDLGAWLEQLLAESTGKVGKGIIPVDREELAAPELYGNDRIFVYIHTDFATETKTEAKLAALEKAGQPVIRISMFDIYDLGAEFFRWEIATAVAGSIIGINAFNQPDVEASKIVTKQLTSEYEKTGSLPPEKPVIEDSGIKLFTDDKNAANLAKAGGDKTVAGYLKAHVQRINAGDYFAVLGYIQMNEDHQKRLQAIRHAVRDKKHVATCLGFGPRFLHSTGQAYKGGPNSGVFLQVTCDDAVDLPVPEQKYTFGVVKAAQARGDFQVLAERGRRALRVHLESDVAAGLATLTTAVQKALA
;
A
#
# COMPACT_ATOMS: atom_id res chain seq x y z
N MET A 1 3.16 22.09 -15.56
CA MET A 1 3.47 21.79 -14.14
C MET A 1 2.17 21.66 -13.39
N THR A 2 1.98 20.59 -12.63
CA THR A 2 0.78 20.31 -11.83
C THR A 2 0.55 21.42 -10.78
N ARG A 3 -0.71 21.73 -10.47
CA ARG A 3 -1.08 22.84 -9.58
C ARG A 3 -1.54 22.32 -8.23
N LEU A 4 -1.22 23.05 -7.17
CA LEU A 4 -1.70 22.81 -5.81
C LEU A 4 -2.56 23.99 -5.36
N LYS A 5 -3.80 23.72 -4.92
CA LYS A 5 -4.71 24.69 -4.31
C LYS A 5 -5.18 24.18 -2.96
N THR A 6 -5.21 25.06 -1.96
CA THR A 6 -5.56 24.68 -0.58
C THR A 6 -6.69 25.55 -0.05
N SER A 7 -7.59 24.93 0.70
CA SER A 7 -8.61 25.59 1.53
C SER A 7 -8.45 25.04 2.94
N LEU A 8 -7.90 25.84 3.82
CA LEU A 8 -7.57 25.44 5.20
C LEU A 8 -8.36 26.30 6.19
N PRO A 9 -8.87 25.71 7.29
CA PRO A 9 -9.41 26.47 8.42
C PRO A 9 -8.37 27.46 8.96
N GLU A 10 -8.80 28.63 9.44
CA GLU A 10 -7.94 29.74 9.83
C GLU A 10 -6.83 29.32 10.80
N SER A 11 -7.16 28.55 11.83
CA SER A 11 -6.18 28.06 12.81
C SER A 11 -5.10 27.17 12.20
N LEU A 12 -5.48 26.27 11.28
CA LEU A 12 -4.52 25.42 10.58
C LEU A 12 -3.68 26.25 9.60
N ALA A 13 -4.29 27.18 8.86
CA ALA A 13 -3.59 28.08 7.95
C ALA A 13 -2.52 28.92 8.66
N ALA A 14 -2.81 29.45 9.85
CA ALA A 14 -1.87 30.19 10.67
C ALA A 14 -0.68 29.32 11.10
N SER A 15 -0.95 28.09 11.56
CA SER A 15 0.09 27.13 11.95
C SER A 15 0.96 26.73 10.77
N VAL A 16 0.37 26.47 9.60
CA VAL A 16 1.08 26.15 8.35
C VAL A 16 1.97 27.32 7.94
N LYS A 17 1.47 28.55 7.99
CA LYS A 17 2.26 29.75 7.67
C LYS A 17 3.48 29.88 8.58
N THR A 18 3.31 29.63 9.87
CA THR A 18 4.43 29.62 10.85
C THR A 18 5.46 28.57 10.48
N ALA A 19 5.03 27.35 10.13
CA ALA A 19 5.94 26.28 9.73
C ALA A 19 6.65 26.58 8.39
N ILE A 20 5.98 27.20 7.41
CA ILE A 20 6.60 27.65 6.15
C ILE A 20 7.71 28.66 6.45
N ASN A 21 7.45 29.66 7.31
CA ASN A 21 8.45 30.66 7.70
C ASN A 21 9.65 30.02 8.40
N ASP A 22 9.42 29.04 9.29
CA ASP A 22 10.48 28.30 9.96
C ASP A 22 11.33 27.51 8.94
N TRP A 23 10.70 26.78 8.04
CA TRP A 23 11.40 26.03 6.99
C TRP A 23 12.23 26.93 6.08
N GLN A 24 11.72 28.13 5.75
CA GLN A 24 12.40 29.12 4.93
C GLN A 24 13.58 29.73 5.66
N SER A 25 13.37 30.23 6.88
CA SER A 25 14.37 30.99 7.65
C SER A 25 15.52 30.13 8.16
N THR A 26 15.26 28.84 8.41
CA THR A 26 16.26 27.88 8.92
C THR A 26 16.87 27.01 7.83
N GLY A 27 16.54 27.26 6.56
CA GLY A 27 17.12 26.56 5.40
C GLY A 27 16.85 25.05 5.36
N LYS A 28 15.69 24.60 5.87
CA LYS A 28 15.42 23.15 5.99
C LYS A 28 15.34 22.42 4.64
N MET A 29 14.92 23.10 3.56
CA MET A 29 14.96 22.49 2.23
C MET A 29 16.39 22.23 1.76
N GLN A 30 17.33 23.14 1.97
CA GLN A 30 18.74 22.93 1.67
C GLN A 30 19.30 21.75 2.47
N ARG A 31 18.99 21.67 3.77
CA ARG A 31 19.40 20.58 4.64
C ARG A 31 18.82 19.21 4.20
N LEU A 32 17.57 19.19 3.74
CA LEU A 32 16.94 17.98 3.18
C LEU A 32 17.74 17.48 1.96
N TRP A 33 18.06 18.37 1.03
CA TRP A 33 18.86 18.02 -0.15
C TRP A 33 20.30 17.66 0.18
N GLN A 34 20.84 18.16 1.29
CA GLN A 34 22.14 17.77 1.84
C GLN A 34 22.08 16.44 2.62
N ARG A 35 20.88 15.83 2.72
CA ARG A 35 20.65 14.57 3.43
C ARG A 35 20.97 14.66 4.92
N ASP A 36 20.71 15.80 5.53
CA ASP A 36 20.94 16.04 6.96
C ASP A 36 19.92 15.27 7.82
N ALA A 37 20.35 14.14 8.38
CA ALA A 37 19.52 13.25 9.21
C ALA A 37 18.93 13.97 10.43
N SER A 38 19.55 15.06 10.90
CA SER A 38 19.06 15.83 12.07
C SER A 38 17.75 16.58 11.81
N LEU A 39 17.27 16.62 10.55
CA LEU A 39 15.91 17.07 10.24
C LEU A 39 14.84 16.13 10.80
N TRP A 40 15.16 14.88 11.08
CA TRP A 40 14.24 13.86 11.58
C TRP A 40 14.65 13.38 12.96
N THR A 41 15.28 12.21 13.08
CA THR A 41 15.69 11.63 14.37
C THR A 41 17.21 11.64 14.56
N GLY A 42 17.97 11.98 13.53
CA GLY A 42 19.43 11.95 13.55
C GLY A 42 20.01 10.54 13.56
N SER A 43 19.29 9.58 13.00
CA SER A 43 19.68 8.17 12.92
C SER A 43 20.26 7.82 11.56
N ASP A 44 19.66 6.87 10.85
CA ASP A 44 20.13 6.33 9.56
C ASP A 44 19.47 6.99 8.33
N GLU A 45 18.75 8.09 8.51
CA GLU A 45 17.95 8.72 7.43
C GLU A 45 18.78 9.06 6.20
N ALA A 46 20.02 9.53 6.39
CA ALA A 46 20.92 9.90 5.30
C ALA A 46 21.22 8.74 4.34
N GLU A 47 21.19 7.50 4.83
CA GLU A 47 21.49 6.31 4.05
C GLU A 47 20.38 5.97 3.04
N TRP A 48 19.15 6.48 3.26
CA TRP A 48 17.95 6.14 2.50
C TRP A 48 17.48 7.21 1.52
N MET A 49 18.26 8.26 1.29
CA MET A 49 17.83 9.43 0.50
C MET A 49 18.29 9.39 -0.95
N GLY A 50 18.63 8.22 -1.51
CA GLY A 50 19.02 8.08 -2.93
C GLY A 50 17.90 8.40 -3.92
N TRP A 51 16.65 8.50 -3.46
CA TRP A 51 15.49 8.89 -4.27
C TRP A 51 15.53 10.36 -4.72
N LEU A 52 16.28 11.23 -4.04
CA LEU A 52 16.40 12.63 -4.40
C LEU A 52 17.04 12.86 -5.78
N ASP A 53 17.98 12.02 -6.17
CA ASP A 53 18.75 12.14 -7.43
C ASP A 53 18.47 11.00 -8.43
N ILE A 54 17.52 10.11 -8.13
CA ILE A 54 17.20 8.95 -8.99
C ILE A 54 16.67 9.38 -10.36
N VAL A 55 15.91 10.46 -10.45
CA VAL A 55 15.33 10.95 -11.72
C VAL A 55 16.44 11.40 -12.66
N GLU A 56 17.42 12.13 -12.15
CA GLU A 56 18.58 12.57 -12.95
C GLU A 56 19.41 11.37 -13.44
N ASP A 57 19.61 10.38 -12.57
CA ASP A 57 20.32 9.15 -12.91
C ASP A 57 19.59 8.37 -14.01
N GLN A 58 18.27 8.20 -13.90
CA GLN A 58 17.46 7.54 -14.93
C GLN A 58 17.47 8.29 -16.28
N ILE A 59 17.42 9.62 -16.25
CA ILE A 59 17.50 10.45 -17.46
C ILE A 59 18.87 10.37 -18.11
N ALA A 60 19.94 10.25 -17.32
CA ALA A 60 21.31 10.09 -17.82
C ALA A 60 21.54 8.71 -18.50
N HIS A 61 20.75 7.68 -18.13
CA HIS A 61 20.92 6.32 -18.63
C HIS A 61 19.67 5.76 -19.36
N PRO A 62 19.10 6.47 -20.36
CA PRO A 62 17.81 6.14 -20.97
C PRO A 62 17.86 4.92 -21.89
N VAL A 63 19.04 4.43 -22.23
CA VAL A 63 19.24 3.42 -23.29
C VAL A 63 18.70 2.06 -22.84
N GLU A 64 18.90 1.68 -21.59
CA GLU A 64 18.49 0.38 -21.05
C GLU A 64 16.98 0.20 -21.09
N LEU A 65 16.22 1.16 -20.56
CA LEU A 65 14.75 1.13 -20.54
C LEU A 65 14.17 1.14 -21.96
N ARG A 66 14.73 1.97 -22.83
CA ARG A 66 14.30 2.03 -24.23
C ARG A 66 14.57 0.71 -24.98
N ASN A 67 15.71 0.07 -24.73
CA ASN A 67 16.05 -1.21 -25.35
C ASN A 67 15.15 -2.33 -24.80
N LEU A 68 14.86 -2.35 -23.49
CA LEU A 68 13.92 -3.27 -22.88
C LEU A 68 12.54 -3.18 -23.56
N GLY A 69 11.98 -1.98 -23.71
CA GLY A 69 10.68 -1.79 -24.36
C GLY A 69 10.66 -2.30 -25.79
N LYS A 70 11.70 -2.02 -26.61
CA LYS A 70 11.83 -2.51 -27.99
C LYS A 70 11.94 -4.03 -28.06
N GLU A 71 12.73 -4.62 -27.17
CA GLU A 71 12.93 -6.06 -27.12
C GLU A 71 11.66 -6.80 -26.74
N VAL A 72 10.96 -6.35 -25.70
CA VAL A 72 9.67 -6.92 -25.25
C VAL A 72 8.63 -6.84 -26.36
N TRP A 73 8.54 -5.69 -27.04
CA TRP A 73 7.67 -5.54 -28.21
C TRP A 73 8.01 -6.54 -29.32
N SER A 74 9.31 -6.70 -29.65
CA SER A 74 9.76 -7.62 -30.70
C SER A 74 9.58 -9.09 -30.31
N ALA A 75 9.69 -9.42 -29.03
CA ALA A 75 9.51 -10.79 -28.51
C ALA A 75 8.05 -11.27 -28.56
N GLY A 76 7.09 -10.35 -28.69
CA GLY A 76 5.68 -10.65 -28.88
C GLY A 76 5.01 -11.29 -27.66
N PHE A 77 5.47 -10.94 -26.46
CA PHE A 77 4.76 -11.29 -25.22
C PHE A 77 3.37 -10.66 -25.22
N LYS A 78 2.37 -11.40 -24.77
CA LYS A 78 0.99 -10.92 -24.61
C LYS A 78 0.72 -10.38 -23.23
N ASP A 79 1.32 -11.04 -22.25
CA ASP A 79 1.14 -10.74 -20.84
C ASP A 79 2.48 -10.48 -20.17
N ALA A 80 2.47 -9.65 -19.16
CA ALA A 80 3.54 -9.53 -18.19
C ALA A 80 2.94 -9.77 -16.80
N LEU A 81 3.52 -10.67 -16.00
CA LEU A 81 3.09 -10.92 -14.63
C LEU A 81 4.19 -10.48 -13.66
N LEU A 82 3.93 -9.40 -12.94
CA LEU A 82 4.82 -8.91 -11.91
C LEU A 82 4.57 -9.66 -10.59
N LEU A 83 5.62 -10.22 -10.04
CA LEU A 83 5.67 -10.99 -8.81
C LEU A 83 6.43 -10.16 -7.77
N GLY A 84 5.71 -9.40 -6.94
CA GLY A 84 6.33 -8.43 -6.03
C GLY A 84 5.40 -8.02 -4.91
N MET A 85 5.94 -7.31 -3.90
CA MET A 85 5.21 -6.82 -2.74
C MET A 85 5.53 -5.35 -2.47
N GLY A 86 4.55 -4.58 -2.01
CA GLY A 86 4.72 -3.20 -1.58
C GLY A 86 5.38 -2.30 -2.65
N GLY A 87 6.50 -1.66 -2.34
CA GLY A 87 7.22 -0.79 -3.28
C GLY A 87 7.71 -1.47 -4.55
N SER A 88 7.77 -2.82 -4.56
CA SER A 88 8.10 -3.59 -5.76
C SER A 88 6.88 -3.85 -6.67
N SER A 89 5.66 -3.55 -6.24
CA SER A 89 4.42 -3.86 -6.98
C SER A 89 3.47 -2.67 -7.16
N LEU A 90 3.36 -1.77 -6.16
CA LEU A 90 2.32 -0.75 -6.15
C LEU A 90 2.49 0.31 -7.24
N CYS A 91 3.71 0.84 -7.46
CA CYS A 91 3.93 1.77 -8.56
C CYS A 91 3.63 1.13 -9.93
N PRO A 92 4.13 -0.08 -10.27
CA PRO A 92 3.72 -0.78 -11.49
C PRO A 92 2.21 -0.97 -11.63
N GLU A 93 1.48 -1.25 -10.53
CA GLU A 93 0.03 -1.36 -10.57
C GLU A 93 -0.65 -0.03 -10.89
N VAL A 94 -0.24 1.07 -10.23
CA VAL A 94 -0.72 2.42 -10.56
C VAL A 94 -0.52 2.72 -12.04
N LEU A 95 0.68 2.43 -12.57
CA LEU A 95 1.00 2.68 -13.98
C LEU A 95 0.12 1.86 -14.93
N ARG A 96 -0.05 0.56 -14.68
CA ARG A 96 -0.92 -0.27 -15.53
C ARG A 96 -2.39 0.17 -15.48
N MET A 97 -2.88 0.57 -14.30
CA MET A 97 -4.26 1.01 -14.12
C MET A 97 -4.53 2.35 -14.80
N THR A 98 -3.53 3.24 -14.79
CA THR A 98 -3.63 4.57 -15.39
C THR A 98 -3.47 4.54 -16.91
N PHE A 99 -2.43 3.84 -17.42
CA PHE A 99 -2.12 3.85 -18.84
C PHE A 99 -2.88 2.76 -19.63
N GLY A 100 -3.40 1.76 -18.92
CA GLY A 100 -4.09 0.63 -19.54
C GLY A 100 -3.19 -0.15 -20.49
N LYS A 101 -3.80 -0.91 -21.40
CA LYS A 101 -3.09 -1.69 -22.40
C LYS A 101 -2.64 -0.83 -23.57
N ILE A 102 -1.33 -0.80 -23.82
CA ILE A 102 -0.73 -0.11 -24.97
C ILE A 102 -0.58 -1.10 -26.12
N ALA A 103 -1.02 -0.73 -27.33
CA ALA A 103 -0.97 -1.57 -28.52
C ALA A 103 0.46 -2.06 -28.82
N GLY A 104 0.61 -3.36 -29.05
CA GLY A 104 1.89 -4.00 -29.33
C GLY A 104 2.71 -4.39 -28.10
N TYR A 105 2.31 -3.99 -26.90
CA TYR A 105 2.97 -4.33 -25.64
C TYR A 105 2.12 -5.33 -24.81
N PRO A 106 2.74 -6.06 -23.87
CA PRO A 106 2.02 -6.97 -22.99
C PRO A 106 1.05 -6.23 -22.05
N ASP A 107 -0.02 -6.93 -21.66
CA ASP A 107 -0.88 -6.49 -20.56
C ASP A 107 -0.20 -6.84 -19.22
N LEU A 108 -0.04 -5.86 -18.34
CA LEU A 108 0.59 -6.10 -17.04
C LEU A 108 -0.43 -6.58 -16.02
N HIS A 109 -0.08 -7.62 -15.32
CA HIS A 109 -0.76 -8.13 -14.14
C HIS A 109 0.17 -8.06 -12.95
N VAL A 110 -0.36 -7.80 -11.75
CA VAL A 110 0.43 -7.70 -10.53
C VAL A 110 -0.09 -8.72 -9.53
N LEU A 111 0.76 -9.68 -9.16
CA LEU A 111 0.49 -10.67 -8.11
C LEU A 111 1.25 -10.29 -6.84
N ASP A 112 0.49 -9.91 -5.83
CA ASP A 112 0.99 -9.58 -4.49
C ASP A 112 0.09 -10.14 -3.37
N SER A 113 -0.48 -11.31 -3.64
CA SER A 113 -1.31 -12.06 -2.70
C SER A 113 -0.91 -13.52 -2.66
N THR A 114 -0.80 -14.08 -1.47
CA THR A 114 -0.59 -15.52 -1.23
C THR A 114 -1.89 -16.31 -1.13
N ASP A 115 -3.04 -15.67 -1.36
CA ASP A 115 -4.31 -16.37 -1.46
C ASP A 115 -4.29 -17.34 -2.65
N PRO A 116 -4.52 -18.67 -2.43
CA PRO A 116 -4.39 -19.66 -3.50
C PRO A 116 -5.41 -19.44 -4.64
N ALA A 117 -6.61 -18.94 -4.35
CA ALA A 117 -7.59 -18.61 -5.38
C ALA A 117 -7.10 -17.40 -6.22
N GLN A 118 -6.41 -16.44 -5.63
CA GLN A 118 -5.80 -15.32 -6.35
C GLN A 118 -4.67 -15.78 -7.26
N VAL A 119 -3.75 -16.62 -6.76
CA VAL A 119 -2.64 -17.18 -7.57
C VAL A 119 -3.21 -17.97 -8.77
N LYS A 120 -4.22 -18.81 -8.53
CA LYS A 120 -4.86 -19.61 -9.57
C LYS A 120 -5.62 -18.75 -10.58
N ALA A 121 -6.24 -17.66 -10.13
CA ALA A 121 -6.92 -16.73 -11.03
C ALA A 121 -5.96 -16.08 -12.02
N PHE A 122 -4.74 -15.71 -11.59
CA PHE A 122 -3.71 -15.18 -12.50
C PHE A 122 -3.17 -16.26 -13.43
N GLU A 123 -2.89 -17.47 -12.94
CA GLU A 123 -2.45 -18.57 -13.80
C GLU A 123 -3.46 -18.85 -14.92
N ASN A 124 -4.75 -18.84 -14.60
CA ASN A 124 -5.82 -19.07 -15.58
C ASN A 124 -6.03 -17.89 -16.56
N LYS A 125 -5.61 -16.69 -16.17
CA LYS A 125 -5.81 -15.46 -16.97
C LYS A 125 -4.76 -15.29 -18.06
N ILE A 126 -3.52 -15.75 -17.83
CA ILE A 126 -2.36 -15.49 -18.69
C ILE A 126 -2.08 -16.68 -19.64
N ASP A 127 -1.48 -16.38 -20.78
CA ASP A 127 -0.86 -17.39 -21.65
C ASP A 127 0.62 -17.56 -21.25
N ILE A 128 0.91 -18.60 -20.44
CA ILE A 128 2.26 -18.85 -19.91
C ILE A 128 3.32 -18.88 -21.01
N ALA A 129 3.01 -19.45 -22.19
CA ALA A 129 3.94 -19.52 -23.32
C ALA A 129 4.28 -18.14 -23.91
N ARG A 130 3.48 -17.13 -23.62
CA ARG A 130 3.61 -15.75 -24.12
C ARG A 130 3.62 -14.71 -22.98
N THR A 131 4.00 -15.13 -21.77
CA THR A 131 4.09 -14.26 -20.58
C THR A 131 5.54 -13.98 -20.24
N LEU A 132 5.84 -12.71 -19.95
CA LEU A 132 7.07 -12.27 -19.30
C LEU A 132 6.82 -12.15 -17.78
N PHE A 133 7.50 -12.94 -16.98
CA PHE A 133 7.43 -12.88 -15.52
C PHE A 133 8.47 -11.88 -14.98
N ILE A 134 8.03 -10.90 -14.20
CA ILE A 134 8.88 -9.87 -13.60
C ILE A 134 8.99 -10.17 -12.10
N VAL A 135 10.11 -10.75 -11.66
CA VAL A 135 10.35 -11.02 -10.25
C VAL A 135 10.96 -9.75 -9.62
N SER A 136 10.14 -9.04 -8.86
CA SER A 136 10.48 -7.74 -8.28
C SER A 136 10.66 -7.85 -6.78
N SER A 137 11.92 -7.83 -6.29
CA SER A 137 12.25 -7.96 -4.87
C SER A 137 13.58 -7.32 -4.55
N LYS A 138 13.57 -6.22 -3.78
CA LYS A 138 14.76 -5.43 -3.43
C LYS A 138 15.86 -6.29 -2.78
N SER A 139 15.57 -6.94 -1.67
CA SER A 139 16.53 -7.79 -0.93
C SER A 139 16.68 -9.20 -1.51
N GLY A 140 15.72 -9.64 -2.34
CA GLY A 140 15.62 -11.02 -2.81
C GLY A 140 15.29 -12.05 -1.71
N SER A 141 14.98 -11.61 -0.49
CA SER A 141 14.68 -12.48 0.65
C SER A 141 13.21 -12.46 1.06
N THR A 142 12.38 -11.62 0.44
CA THR A 142 10.94 -11.54 0.69
C THR A 142 10.28 -12.86 0.30
N LEU A 143 9.46 -13.43 1.20
CA LEU A 143 8.87 -14.76 1.03
C LEU A 143 8.01 -14.83 -0.23
N GLU A 144 7.08 -13.91 -0.39
CA GLU A 144 6.04 -13.95 -1.41
C GLU A 144 6.61 -13.96 -2.84
N PRO A 145 7.47 -13.02 -3.28
CA PRO A 145 8.05 -13.07 -4.62
C PRO A 145 8.84 -14.35 -4.89
N ASN A 146 9.47 -14.93 -3.86
CA ASN A 146 10.20 -16.18 -4.02
C ASN A 146 9.27 -17.37 -4.28
N ILE A 147 8.19 -17.52 -3.51
CA ILE A 147 7.21 -18.62 -3.73
C ILE A 147 6.41 -18.42 -5.02
N PHE A 148 6.09 -17.20 -5.40
CA PHE A 148 5.49 -16.91 -6.71
C PHE A 148 6.43 -17.32 -7.85
N LYS A 149 7.72 -16.96 -7.74
CA LYS A 149 8.75 -17.35 -8.71
C LYS A 149 8.86 -18.88 -8.81
N GLN A 150 8.89 -19.58 -7.69
CA GLN A 150 8.92 -21.06 -7.69
C GLN A 150 7.72 -21.63 -8.43
N TYR A 151 6.51 -21.15 -8.14
CA TYR A 151 5.27 -21.62 -8.75
C TYR A 151 5.25 -21.39 -10.26
N PHE A 152 5.49 -20.17 -10.71
CA PHE A 152 5.44 -19.83 -12.13
C PHE A 152 6.66 -20.33 -12.93
N SER A 153 7.81 -20.52 -12.29
CA SER A 153 8.95 -21.19 -12.93
C SER A 153 8.63 -22.64 -13.27
N GLU A 154 8.02 -23.39 -12.36
CA GLU A 154 7.59 -24.76 -12.64
C GLU A 154 6.48 -24.82 -13.70
N ALA A 155 5.54 -23.87 -13.69
CA ALA A 155 4.53 -23.75 -14.74
C ALA A 155 5.17 -23.44 -16.11
N ALA A 156 6.12 -22.50 -16.16
CA ALA A 156 6.85 -22.17 -17.39
C ALA A 156 7.68 -23.35 -17.91
N LYS A 157 8.42 -24.06 -17.04
CA LYS A 157 9.19 -25.27 -17.44
C LYS A 157 8.31 -26.31 -18.11
N LYS A 158 7.09 -26.54 -17.61
CA LYS A 158 6.13 -27.49 -18.20
C LYS A 158 5.64 -27.06 -19.58
N VAL A 159 5.49 -25.75 -19.82
CA VAL A 159 4.90 -25.22 -21.06
C VAL A 159 5.95 -24.95 -22.13
N VAL A 160 7.07 -24.31 -21.78
CA VAL A 160 8.09 -23.88 -22.76
C VAL A 160 9.37 -24.72 -22.71
N GLY A 161 9.47 -25.64 -21.76
CA GLY A 161 10.66 -26.49 -21.52
C GLY A 161 11.67 -25.86 -20.57
N ALA A 162 12.40 -26.68 -19.83
CA ALA A 162 13.32 -26.25 -18.78
C ALA A 162 14.42 -25.29 -19.31
N ASP A 163 14.97 -25.58 -20.48
CA ASP A 163 16.07 -24.78 -21.07
C ASP A 163 15.64 -23.37 -21.48
N ARG A 164 14.34 -23.17 -21.78
CA ARG A 164 13.80 -21.89 -22.22
C ARG A 164 13.07 -21.11 -21.12
N ALA A 165 12.73 -21.75 -20.01
CA ALA A 165 11.94 -21.14 -18.96
C ALA A 165 12.58 -19.83 -18.45
N GLY A 166 13.88 -19.80 -18.20
CA GLY A 166 14.59 -18.60 -17.75
C GLY A 166 14.44 -17.39 -18.66
N SER A 167 14.34 -17.59 -19.98
CA SER A 167 14.15 -16.50 -20.95
C SER A 167 12.77 -15.82 -20.88
N HIS A 168 11.82 -16.38 -20.14
CA HIS A 168 10.52 -15.79 -19.82
C HIS A 168 10.53 -14.99 -18.52
N PHE A 169 11.67 -14.89 -17.83
CA PHE A 169 11.81 -14.19 -16.57
C PHE A 169 12.76 -13.00 -16.67
N MET A 170 12.47 -11.96 -15.92
CA MET A 170 13.41 -10.89 -15.60
C MET A 170 13.34 -10.59 -14.11
N ALA A 171 14.43 -10.07 -13.55
CA ALA A 171 14.49 -9.68 -12.15
C ALA A 171 14.66 -8.15 -12.02
N ILE A 172 14.03 -7.58 -10.98
CA ILE A 172 14.32 -6.23 -10.50
C ILE A 172 14.72 -6.37 -9.04
N THR A 173 15.99 -6.06 -8.72
CA THR A 173 16.55 -6.35 -7.40
C THR A 173 17.77 -5.48 -7.11
N ASP A 174 18.23 -5.43 -5.85
CA ASP A 174 19.48 -4.73 -5.53
C ASP A 174 20.72 -5.53 -5.94
N PRO A 175 21.83 -4.87 -6.26
CA PRO A 175 23.09 -5.53 -6.51
C PRO A 175 23.54 -6.39 -5.31
N GLY A 176 24.04 -7.59 -5.58
CA GLY A 176 24.48 -8.54 -4.55
C GLY A 176 23.37 -9.28 -3.80
N SER A 177 22.11 -9.05 -4.16
CA SER A 177 20.95 -9.68 -3.53
C SER A 177 20.89 -11.20 -3.78
N LYS A 178 20.06 -11.90 -2.98
CA LYS A 178 19.75 -13.32 -3.25
C LYS A 178 19.06 -13.50 -4.61
N MET A 179 18.17 -12.57 -5.00
CA MET A 179 17.45 -12.65 -6.26
C MET A 179 18.38 -12.49 -7.47
N GLN A 180 19.42 -11.66 -7.38
CA GLN A 180 20.44 -11.60 -8.43
C GLN A 180 21.06 -12.96 -8.68
N LYS A 181 21.51 -13.66 -7.62
CA LYS A 181 22.10 -15.00 -7.73
C LYS A 181 21.15 -16.03 -8.34
N VAL A 182 19.88 -15.97 -7.96
CA VAL A 182 18.82 -16.83 -8.53
C VAL A 182 18.61 -16.53 -10.01
N ALA A 183 18.52 -15.26 -10.37
CA ALA A 183 18.30 -14.83 -11.76
C ALA A 183 19.47 -15.21 -12.67
N GLU A 184 20.71 -15.11 -12.17
CA GLU A 184 21.92 -15.54 -12.90
C GLU A 184 21.93 -17.08 -13.08
N ALA A 185 21.67 -17.85 -12.02
CA ALA A 185 21.65 -19.31 -12.05
C ALA A 185 20.54 -19.85 -12.96
N ASP A 186 19.35 -19.27 -12.91
CA ASP A 186 18.19 -19.66 -13.71
C ASP A 186 18.18 -19.02 -15.12
N LYS A 187 19.23 -18.27 -15.47
CA LYS A 187 19.44 -17.62 -16.77
C LYS A 187 18.26 -16.72 -17.16
N PHE A 188 17.86 -15.84 -16.26
CA PHE A 188 16.82 -14.85 -16.56
C PHE A 188 17.25 -13.95 -17.71
N ARG A 189 16.27 -13.51 -18.50
CA ARG A 189 16.46 -12.66 -19.68
C ARG A 189 17.18 -11.34 -19.33
N HIS A 190 16.78 -10.70 -18.24
CA HIS A 190 17.34 -9.43 -17.74
C HIS A 190 17.40 -9.41 -16.22
N ILE A 191 18.35 -8.62 -15.71
CA ILE A 191 18.42 -8.22 -14.30
C ILE A 191 18.56 -6.70 -14.28
N PHE A 192 17.55 -6.00 -13.78
CA PHE A 192 17.59 -4.56 -13.53
C PHE A 192 17.91 -4.30 -12.07
N PHE A 193 18.89 -3.44 -11.82
CA PHE A 193 19.31 -3.16 -10.46
C PHE A 193 18.57 -1.95 -9.88
N GLY A 194 18.12 -2.13 -8.63
CA GLY A 194 17.72 -1.04 -7.77
C GLY A 194 18.91 -0.28 -7.22
N ARG A 195 18.64 0.81 -6.51
CA ARG A 195 19.64 1.57 -5.78
C ARG A 195 19.51 1.23 -4.29
N PRO A 196 20.53 0.65 -3.63
CA PRO A 196 20.45 0.23 -2.22
C PRO A 196 20.03 1.33 -1.25
N SER A 197 20.40 2.60 -1.54
CA SER A 197 20.04 3.78 -0.76
C SER A 197 18.60 4.29 -0.96
N ILE A 198 17.73 3.52 -1.63
CA ILE A 198 16.32 3.86 -1.81
C ILE A 198 15.46 2.80 -1.14
N GLY A 199 14.64 3.20 -0.16
CA GLY A 199 13.63 2.33 0.44
C GLY A 199 12.52 1.94 -0.56
N GLY A 200 11.87 0.77 -0.37
CA GLY A 200 10.87 0.26 -1.32
C GLY A 200 9.78 1.28 -1.69
N ARG A 201 9.19 1.96 -0.72
CA ARG A 201 8.11 2.94 -0.96
C ARG A 201 8.54 4.23 -1.65
N TYR A 202 9.86 4.54 -1.66
CA TYR A 202 10.47 5.67 -2.39
C TYR A 202 11.07 5.24 -3.74
N SER A 203 10.80 4.03 -4.21
CA SER A 203 11.44 3.48 -5.42
C SER A 203 10.64 3.64 -6.71
N ALA A 204 9.53 4.39 -6.67
CA ALA A 204 8.62 4.54 -7.82
C ALA A 204 9.33 5.04 -9.09
N LEU A 205 10.25 5.99 -8.98
CA LEU A 205 11.00 6.58 -10.09
C LEU A 205 12.34 5.87 -10.39
N SER A 206 12.62 4.76 -9.70
CA SER A 206 13.75 3.87 -9.97
C SER A 206 13.37 2.75 -10.95
N ASN A 207 14.28 1.80 -11.20
CA ASN A 207 13.99 0.63 -12.03
C ASN A 207 12.82 -0.22 -11.49
N PHE A 208 12.44 -0.11 -10.21
CA PHE A 208 11.27 -0.80 -9.67
C PHE A 208 9.95 -0.31 -10.30
N GLY A 209 9.86 0.97 -10.68
CA GLY A 209 8.71 1.49 -11.44
C GLY A 209 9.01 1.59 -12.95
N MET A 210 10.21 2.02 -13.33
CA MET A 210 10.53 2.35 -14.73
C MET A 210 10.77 1.13 -15.62
N ALA A 211 11.32 0.03 -15.11
CA ALA A 211 11.45 -1.18 -15.92
C ALA A 211 10.08 -1.82 -16.25
N PRO A 212 9.13 -2.02 -15.32
CA PRO A 212 7.77 -2.40 -15.65
C PRO A 212 7.06 -1.41 -16.59
N ALA A 213 7.28 -0.09 -16.42
CA ALA A 213 6.74 0.93 -17.32
C ALA A 213 7.21 0.72 -18.77
N ALA A 214 8.51 0.47 -18.96
CA ALA A 214 9.09 0.18 -20.27
C ALA A 214 8.54 -1.13 -20.87
N VAL A 215 8.34 -2.17 -20.05
CA VAL A 215 7.75 -3.47 -20.46
C VAL A 215 6.37 -3.27 -21.07
N ILE A 216 5.54 -2.40 -20.50
CA ILE A 216 4.17 -2.14 -20.98
C ILE A 216 4.08 -1.02 -22.02
N GLY A 217 5.21 -0.46 -22.45
CA GLY A 217 5.25 0.51 -23.54
C GLY A 217 4.99 1.96 -23.15
N ILE A 218 5.05 2.30 -21.86
CA ILE A 218 4.99 3.69 -21.41
C ILE A 218 6.24 4.41 -21.90
N ASP A 219 6.08 5.63 -22.44
CA ASP A 219 7.21 6.51 -22.75
C ASP A 219 7.89 6.96 -21.44
N THR A 220 8.88 6.16 -21.01
CA THR A 220 9.62 6.42 -19.78
C THR A 220 10.40 7.73 -19.83
N LYS A 221 10.80 8.18 -21.02
CA LYS A 221 11.45 9.49 -21.16
C LYS A 221 10.47 10.62 -20.84
N LYS A 222 9.30 10.62 -21.47
CA LYS A 222 8.27 11.62 -21.19
C LYS A 222 7.86 11.61 -19.72
N PHE A 223 7.74 10.42 -19.13
CA PHE A 223 7.38 10.25 -17.72
C PHE A 223 8.44 10.86 -16.78
N LEU A 224 9.71 10.56 -17.02
CA LEU A 224 10.84 11.09 -16.24
C LEU A 224 11.05 12.58 -16.48
N ASP A 225 10.81 13.10 -17.68
CA ASP A 225 10.84 14.55 -17.95
C ASP A 225 9.82 15.30 -17.07
N ARG A 226 8.61 14.73 -16.87
CA ARG A 226 7.59 15.29 -15.94
C ARG A 226 8.05 15.22 -14.47
N ALA A 227 8.66 14.11 -14.09
CA ALA A 227 9.27 13.98 -12.76
C ALA A 227 10.36 15.03 -12.53
N GLN A 228 11.24 15.25 -13.53
CA GLN A 228 12.31 16.23 -13.47
C GLN A 228 11.81 17.68 -13.30
N GLU A 229 10.67 18.02 -13.89
CA GLU A 229 10.04 19.33 -13.65
C GLU A 229 9.72 19.51 -12.15
N MET A 230 9.22 18.48 -11.48
CA MET A 230 8.92 18.53 -10.05
C MET A 230 10.19 18.50 -9.19
N VAL A 231 11.21 17.72 -9.58
CA VAL A 231 12.52 17.75 -8.91
C VAL A 231 13.06 19.18 -8.86
N ARG A 232 13.02 19.91 -9.98
CA ARG A 232 13.45 21.32 -10.04
C ARG A 232 12.57 22.22 -9.18
N ALA A 233 11.26 22.05 -9.21
CA ALA A 233 10.32 22.84 -8.41
C ALA A 233 10.47 22.61 -6.92
N CYS A 234 10.91 21.41 -6.52
CA CYS A 234 11.19 21.04 -5.13
C CYS A 234 12.68 21.18 -4.75
N GLY A 235 13.49 21.82 -5.60
CA GLY A 235 14.94 21.97 -5.41
C GLY A 235 15.32 22.79 -4.17
N PRO A 236 16.62 22.72 -3.77
CA PRO A 236 17.09 23.31 -2.52
C PRO A 236 17.01 24.85 -2.47
N THR A 237 16.98 25.51 -3.62
CA THR A 237 16.94 26.97 -3.75
C THR A 237 15.54 27.52 -4.00
N ALA A 238 14.54 26.66 -4.21
CA ALA A 238 13.16 27.10 -4.40
C ALA A 238 12.61 27.73 -3.12
N PRO A 239 11.95 28.90 -3.19
CA PRO A 239 11.25 29.44 -2.03
C PRO A 239 10.23 28.42 -1.48
N VAL A 240 10.19 28.23 -0.18
CA VAL A 240 9.34 27.18 0.42
C VAL A 240 7.87 27.36 0.06
N GLU A 241 7.37 28.59 -0.04
CA GLU A 241 5.99 28.88 -0.46
C GLU A 241 5.68 28.47 -1.90
N ALA A 242 6.68 28.46 -2.79
CA ALA A 242 6.55 28.05 -4.18
C ALA A 242 6.81 26.55 -4.37
N ASN A 243 7.42 25.90 -3.40
CA ASN A 243 7.74 24.47 -3.42
C ASN A 243 6.51 23.65 -3.01
N THR A 244 5.77 23.18 -4.00
CA THR A 244 4.49 22.49 -3.77
C THR A 244 4.62 21.16 -3.01
N GLY A 245 5.76 20.48 -3.11
CA GLY A 245 6.05 19.28 -2.30
C GLY A 245 6.29 19.63 -0.84
N ALA A 246 7.08 20.68 -0.57
CA ALA A 246 7.32 21.15 0.77
C ALA A 246 6.02 21.70 1.42
N VAL A 247 5.24 22.51 0.71
CA VAL A 247 3.97 23.05 1.20
C VAL A 247 3.00 21.93 1.56
N LEU A 248 2.85 20.93 0.69
CA LEU A 248 2.00 19.75 0.96
C LEU A 248 2.47 19.02 2.24
N GLY A 249 3.75 18.73 2.35
CA GLY A 249 4.31 18.05 3.52
C GLY A 249 4.17 18.86 4.80
N ILE A 250 4.35 20.19 4.74
CA ILE A 250 4.14 21.09 5.88
C ILE A 250 2.67 21.06 6.33
N ILE A 251 1.72 21.09 5.38
CA ILE A 251 0.29 20.99 5.71
C ILE A 251 -0.01 19.66 6.40
N LEU A 252 0.43 18.56 5.83
CA LEU A 252 0.17 17.20 6.35
C LEU A 252 0.80 17.00 7.74
N GLY A 253 2.07 17.38 7.93
CA GLY A 253 2.76 17.24 9.21
C GLY A 253 2.19 18.14 10.30
N THR A 254 1.88 19.40 9.97
CA THR A 254 1.29 20.36 10.92
C THR A 254 -0.12 19.93 11.33
N ALA A 255 -0.90 19.45 10.40
CA ALA A 255 -2.25 18.94 10.65
C ALA A 255 -2.22 17.70 11.54
N ALA A 256 -1.32 16.74 11.27
CA ALA A 256 -1.16 15.55 12.10
C ALA A 256 -0.81 15.92 13.55
N ASN A 257 0.11 16.87 13.76
CA ASN A 257 0.47 17.37 15.10
C ASN A 257 -0.68 18.15 15.78
N SER A 258 -1.67 18.61 15.00
CA SER A 258 -2.87 19.29 15.49
C SER A 258 -4.08 18.34 15.68
N GLY A 259 -3.88 17.02 15.58
CA GLY A 259 -4.92 16.01 15.73
C GLY A 259 -5.73 15.72 14.45
N ARG A 260 -5.31 16.26 13.28
CA ARG A 260 -5.85 15.93 11.97
C ARG A 260 -4.91 14.99 11.24
N ASP A 261 -4.87 13.75 11.69
CA ASP A 261 -3.92 12.73 11.26
C ASP A 261 -4.49 11.72 10.24
N LYS A 262 -5.75 11.88 9.78
CA LYS A 262 -6.37 11.03 8.76
C LYS A 262 -6.45 11.79 7.44
N VAL A 263 -5.75 11.28 6.42
CA VAL A 263 -5.70 11.86 5.08
C VAL A 263 -6.60 11.07 4.15
N THR A 264 -7.75 11.64 3.80
CA THR A 264 -8.70 11.04 2.83
C THR A 264 -8.24 11.39 1.42
N ILE A 265 -7.87 10.36 0.67
CA ILE A 265 -7.36 10.47 -0.70
C ILE A 265 -8.54 10.24 -1.65
N ILE A 266 -8.80 11.23 -2.49
CA ILE A 266 -9.81 11.21 -3.55
C ILE A 266 -9.06 11.39 -4.87
N THR A 267 -9.33 10.54 -5.84
CA THR A 267 -8.71 10.61 -7.16
C THR A 267 -9.77 10.68 -8.25
N SER A 268 -9.45 11.28 -9.38
CA SER A 268 -10.28 11.12 -10.57
C SER A 268 -10.22 9.67 -11.08
N PRO A 269 -11.25 9.19 -11.82
CA PRO A 269 -11.35 7.79 -12.22
C PRO A 269 -10.15 7.27 -13.02
N ASP A 270 -9.53 8.10 -13.84
CA ASP A 270 -8.39 7.78 -14.71
C ASP A 270 -7.08 7.50 -13.96
N ILE A 271 -6.98 7.96 -12.71
CA ILE A 271 -5.82 7.74 -11.82
C ILE A 271 -6.23 7.09 -10.50
N SER A 272 -7.33 6.36 -10.50
CA SER A 272 -7.99 5.84 -9.30
C SER A 272 -7.11 4.96 -8.40
N ASP A 273 -6.04 4.38 -8.94
CA ASP A 273 -5.16 3.48 -8.19
C ASP A 273 -3.97 4.19 -7.51
N LEU A 274 -3.78 5.50 -7.76
CA LEU A 274 -2.71 6.28 -7.12
C LEU A 274 -2.79 6.24 -5.59
N GLY A 275 -4.02 6.18 -5.05
CA GLY A 275 -4.25 6.08 -3.62
C GLY A 275 -3.59 4.88 -2.96
N ALA A 276 -3.53 3.73 -3.63
CA ALA A 276 -2.90 2.51 -3.11
C ALA A 276 -1.38 2.69 -2.87
N TRP A 277 -0.68 3.40 -3.78
CA TRP A 277 0.72 3.75 -3.56
C TRP A 277 0.89 4.80 -2.46
N LEU A 278 0.00 5.80 -2.39
CA LEU A 278 0.01 6.82 -1.33
C LEU A 278 -0.25 6.23 0.05
N GLU A 279 -1.10 5.19 0.15
CA GLU A 279 -1.29 4.46 1.40
C GLU A 279 0.03 3.88 1.91
N GLN A 280 0.82 3.25 1.04
CA GLN A 280 2.13 2.76 1.45
C GLN A 280 3.05 3.91 1.83
N LEU A 281 3.20 4.90 0.97
CA LEU A 281 4.14 5.99 1.19
C LEU A 281 3.89 6.70 2.52
N LEU A 282 2.65 7.07 2.81
CA LEU A 282 2.29 7.80 4.03
C LEU A 282 2.34 6.91 5.28
N ALA A 283 1.67 5.76 5.24
CA ALA A 283 1.53 4.91 6.41
C ALA A 283 2.87 4.28 6.85
N GLU A 284 3.64 3.75 5.91
CA GLU A 284 4.91 3.10 6.22
C GLU A 284 6.00 4.12 6.62
N SER A 285 5.94 5.34 6.06
CA SER A 285 6.90 6.39 6.41
C SER A 285 6.59 7.06 7.74
N THR A 286 5.31 7.27 8.08
CA THR A 286 4.96 8.12 9.23
C THR A 286 4.47 7.34 10.45
N GLY A 287 3.94 6.13 10.28
CA GLY A 287 3.31 5.34 11.35
C GLY A 287 4.31 4.70 12.30
N LYS A 288 4.93 5.48 13.21
CA LYS A 288 5.99 5.03 14.11
C LYS A 288 5.93 5.72 15.47
N VAL A 289 6.40 5.03 16.49
CA VAL A 289 6.52 5.51 17.89
C VAL A 289 5.24 6.19 18.40
N GLY A 290 4.10 5.62 18.06
CA GLY A 290 2.79 6.13 18.48
C GLY A 290 2.29 7.35 17.72
N LYS A 291 2.95 7.75 16.63
CA LYS A 291 2.61 8.88 15.75
C LYS A 291 2.35 8.39 14.32
N GLY A 292 1.79 9.26 13.49
CA GLY A 292 1.70 9.01 12.07
C GLY A 292 0.49 9.62 11.39
N ILE A 293 0.49 9.49 10.07
CA ILE A 293 -0.63 9.84 9.20
C ILE A 293 -1.30 8.53 8.78
N ILE A 294 -2.61 8.44 8.96
CA ILE A 294 -3.43 7.31 8.51
C ILE A 294 -4.04 7.68 7.16
N PRO A 295 -3.56 7.12 6.06
CA PRO A 295 -4.17 7.33 4.75
C PRO A 295 -5.50 6.57 4.66
N VAL A 296 -6.46 7.19 4.02
CA VAL A 296 -7.81 6.67 3.81
C VAL A 296 -8.08 6.73 2.32
N ASP A 297 -7.81 5.64 1.62
CA ASP A 297 -8.05 5.50 0.20
C ASP A 297 -9.42 4.88 -0.11
N ARG A 298 -10.01 5.22 -1.24
CA ARG A 298 -11.27 4.64 -1.75
C ARG A 298 -12.43 4.68 -0.74
N GLU A 299 -12.42 5.60 0.20
CA GLU A 299 -13.58 5.91 1.02
C GLU A 299 -14.50 6.84 0.22
N GLU A 300 -15.69 6.37 -0.14
CA GLU A 300 -16.63 7.19 -0.90
C GLU A 300 -17.00 8.45 -0.11
N LEU A 301 -16.93 9.62 -0.79
CA LEU A 301 -17.28 10.90 -0.15
C LEU A 301 -18.73 10.92 0.29
N ALA A 302 -18.93 11.22 1.57
CA ALA A 302 -20.23 11.36 2.22
C ALA A 302 -20.54 12.84 2.53
N ALA A 303 -21.68 13.08 3.19
CA ALA A 303 -22.05 14.40 3.67
C ALA A 303 -21.11 14.87 4.81
N PRO A 304 -20.85 16.19 4.95
CA PRO A 304 -19.86 16.71 5.90
C PRO A 304 -20.06 16.30 7.37
N GLU A 305 -21.30 16.13 7.80
CA GLU A 305 -21.68 15.73 9.16
C GLU A 305 -21.25 14.31 9.55
N LEU A 306 -20.87 13.48 8.56
CA LEU A 306 -20.39 12.13 8.79
C LEU A 306 -18.86 12.08 9.06
N TYR A 307 -18.20 13.22 9.09
CA TYR A 307 -16.75 13.29 9.32
C TYR A 307 -16.40 13.99 10.63
N GLY A 308 -15.45 13.42 11.36
CA GLY A 308 -14.84 14.06 12.52
C GLY A 308 -13.89 15.21 12.15
N ASN A 309 -13.36 15.88 13.16
CA ASN A 309 -12.39 16.97 12.99
C ASN A 309 -10.94 16.51 12.84
N ASP A 310 -10.73 15.24 12.58
CA ASP A 310 -9.42 14.58 12.46
C ASP A 310 -9.00 14.31 11.01
N ARG A 311 -9.75 14.85 10.03
CA ARG A 311 -9.56 14.64 8.59
C ARG A 311 -8.84 15.78 7.90
N ILE A 312 -8.13 15.42 6.81
CA ILE A 312 -7.74 16.25 5.67
C ILE A 312 -8.23 15.54 4.41
N PHE A 313 -8.77 16.30 3.48
CA PHE A 313 -9.23 15.77 2.20
C PHE A 313 -8.27 16.22 1.09
N VAL A 314 -7.74 15.28 0.32
CA VAL A 314 -6.84 15.55 -0.80
C VAL A 314 -7.47 15.00 -2.07
N TYR A 315 -7.81 15.88 -2.99
CA TYR A 315 -8.35 15.54 -4.30
C TYR A 315 -7.27 15.70 -5.37
N ILE A 316 -6.91 14.59 -6.01
CA ILE A 316 -5.93 14.53 -7.09
C ILE A 316 -6.68 14.17 -8.36
N HIS A 317 -6.59 15.01 -9.39
CA HIS A 317 -7.37 14.80 -10.62
C HIS A 317 -6.61 15.30 -11.86
N THR A 318 -6.95 14.73 -13.00
CA THR A 318 -6.55 15.31 -14.28
C THR A 318 -7.57 16.38 -14.69
N ASP A 319 -7.11 17.41 -15.40
CA ASP A 319 -7.97 18.54 -15.82
C ASP A 319 -9.14 18.11 -16.73
N PHE A 320 -8.98 16.99 -17.45
CA PHE A 320 -10.01 16.45 -18.35
C PHE A 320 -10.98 15.46 -17.68
N ALA A 321 -10.70 14.98 -16.48
CA ALA A 321 -11.52 14.02 -15.73
C ALA A 321 -12.07 14.60 -14.42
N THR A 322 -12.17 15.93 -14.31
CA THR A 322 -12.77 16.58 -13.13
C THR A 322 -14.25 16.23 -13.01
N GLU A 323 -14.65 15.69 -11.87
CA GLU A 323 -16.02 15.27 -11.59
C GLU A 323 -16.79 16.35 -10.84
N THR A 324 -17.82 16.92 -11.49
CA THR A 324 -18.69 17.97 -10.90
C THR A 324 -19.32 17.54 -9.56
N LYS A 325 -19.70 16.26 -9.42
CA LYS A 325 -20.28 15.72 -8.18
C LYS A 325 -19.25 15.69 -7.04
N THR A 326 -18.04 15.28 -7.33
CA THR A 326 -16.92 15.26 -6.38
C THR A 326 -16.57 16.67 -5.92
N GLU A 327 -16.47 17.63 -6.86
CA GLU A 327 -16.22 19.04 -6.52
C GLU A 327 -17.34 19.65 -5.66
N ALA A 328 -18.60 19.33 -5.92
CA ALA A 328 -19.71 19.80 -5.09
C ALA A 328 -19.64 19.28 -3.65
N LYS A 329 -19.26 18.00 -3.46
CA LYS A 329 -19.03 17.41 -2.13
C LYS A 329 -17.83 18.05 -1.42
N LEU A 330 -16.74 18.31 -2.14
CA LEU A 330 -15.57 18.99 -1.60
C LEU A 330 -15.88 20.43 -1.18
N ALA A 331 -16.63 21.17 -1.98
CA ALA A 331 -17.08 22.51 -1.61
C ALA A 331 -17.99 22.51 -0.37
N ALA A 332 -18.80 21.47 -0.17
CA ALA A 332 -19.59 21.30 1.05
C ALA A 332 -18.71 21.03 2.27
N LEU A 333 -17.65 20.22 2.12
CA LEU A 333 -16.66 19.98 3.18
C LEU A 333 -15.90 21.26 3.56
N GLU A 334 -15.47 22.06 2.58
CA GLU A 334 -14.83 23.38 2.82
C GLU A 334 -15.75 24.31 3.60
N LYS A 335 -17.02 24.41 3.20
CA LYS A 335 -18.03 25.22 3.90
C LYS A 335 -18.26 24.75 5.35
N ALA A 336 -18.11 23.45 5.60
CA ALA A 336 -18.20 22.85 6.93
C ALA A 336 -16.90 23.01 7.74
N GLY A 337 -15.87 23.70 7.23
CA GLY A 337 -14.61 23.93 7.91
C GLY A 337 -13.61 22.76 7.85
N GLN A 338 -13.78 21.82 6.93
CA GLN A 338 -12.81 20.77 6.69
C GLN A 338 -11.68 21.27 5.77
N PRO A 339 -10.42 20.91 6.04
CA PRO A 339 -9.30 21.26 5.17
C PRO A 339 -9.37 20.43 3.89
N VAL A 340 -9.32 21.10 2.74
CA VAL A 340 -9.34 20.49 1.42
C VAL A 340 -8.15 20.96 0.59
N ILE A 341 -7.44 20.00 0.01
CA ILE A 341 -6.29 20.21 -0.90
C ILE A 341 -6.69 19.66 -2.27
N ARG A 342 -6.49 20.46 -3.31
CA ARG A 342 -6.67 20.02 -4.72
C ARG A 342 -5.32 20.00 -5.42
N ILE A 343 -5.06 18.91 -6.12
CA ILE A 343 -3.90 18.74 -6.99
C ILE A 343 -4.43 18.45 -8.38
N SER A 344 -4.17 19.34 -9.34
CA SER A 344 -4.58 19.14 -10.73
C SER A 344 -3.39 18.83 -11.63
N MET A 345 -3.57 17.83 -12.49
CA MET A 345 -2.62 17.37 -13.50
C MET A 345 -3.16 17.65 -14.89
N PHE A 346 -2.29 18.04 -15.83
CA PHE A 346 -2.67 18.28 -17.22
C PHE A 346 -2.78 17.01 -18.05
N ASP A 347 -1.97 15.99 -17.70
CA ASP A 347 -1.78 14.77 -18.47
C ASP A 347 -1.49 13.62 -17.47
N ILE A 348 -1.85 12.38 -17.80
CA ILE A 348 -1.54 11.21 -16.98
C ILE A 348 -0.02 10.98 -16.77
N TYR A 349 0.83 11.49 -17.67
CA TYR A 349 2.28 11.47 -17.47
C TYR A 349 2.75 12.36 -16.32
N ASP A 350 1.91 13.31 -15.88
CA ASP A 350 2.19 14.12 -14.68
C ASP A 350 2.20 13.28 -13.40
N LEU A 351 1.79 12.01 -13.44
CA LEU A 351 2.05 11.06 -12.35
C LEU A 351 3.54 10.96 -11.99
N GLY A 352 4.45 11.12 -12.96
CA GLY A 352 5.88 11.20 -12.67
C GLY A 352 6.22 12.35 -11.74
N ALA A 353 5.60 13.52 -11.94
CA ALA A 353 5.75 14.67 -11.06
C ALA A 353 5.09 14.41 -9.68
N GLU A 354 3.91 13.76 -9.66
CA GLU A 354 3.23 13.47 -8.40
C GLU A 354 3.97 12.45 -7.54
N PHE A 355 4.60 11.44 -8.10
CA PHE A 355 5.45 10.53 -7.33
C PHE A 355 6.53 11.31 -6.57
N PHE A 356 7.26 12.18 -7.24
CA PHE A 356 8.31 12.96 -6.58
C PHE A 356 7.76 13.99 -5.58
N ARG A 357 6.64 14.69 -5.93
CA ARG A 357 5.98 15.62 -5.02
C ARG A 357 5.63 14.96 -3.69
N TRP A 358 5.00 13.79 -3.74
CA TRP A 358 4.56 13.08 -2.56
C TRP A 358 5.72 12.47 -1.76
N GLU A 359 6.81 12.07 -2.42
CA GLU A 359 8.05 11.65 -1.74
C GLU A 359 8.63 12.82 -0.92
N ILE A 360 8.77 14.01 -1.50
CA ILE A 360 9.17 15.24 -0.78
C ILE A 360 8.18 15.56 0.34
N ALA A 361 6.89 15.57 0.06
CA ALA A 361 5.86 15.89 1.05
C ALA A 361 5.90 14.94 2.24
N THR A 362 6.09 13.65 2.01
CA THR A 362 6.18 12.64 3.06
C THR A 362 7.45 12.82 3.91
N ALA A 363 8.59 13.10 3.28
CA ALA A 363 9.84 13.39 3.98
C ALA A 363 9.71 14.65 4.88
N VAL A 364 9.11 15.72 4.35
CA VAL A 364 8.84 16.97 5.08
C VAL A 364 7.85 16.74 6.23
N ALA A 365 6.75 16.04 5.99
CA ALA A 365 5.78 15.70 7.03
C ALA A 365 6.42 14.88 8.15
N GLY A 366 7.26 13.89 7.80
CA GLY A 366 8.01 13.07 8.76
C GLY A 366 8.94 13.91 9.65
N SER A 367 9.61 14.91 9.08
CA SER A 367 10.43 15.86 9.84
C SER A 367 9.60 16.66 10.85
N ILE A 368 8.43 17.16 10.45
CA ILE A 368 7.53 17.94 11.32
C ILE A 368 6.93 17.08 12.43
N ILE A 369 6.55 15.84 12.13
CA ILE A 369 6.03 14.87 13.10
C ILE A 369 7.16 14.41 14.05
N GLY A 370 8.41 14.50 13.62
CA GLY A 370 9.61 14.09 14.38
C GLY A 370 9.77 12.57 14.44
N ILE A 371 9.72 11.93 13.27
CA ILE A 371 9.93 10.47 13.09
C ILE A 371 10.93 10.21 11.95
N ASN A 372 11.59 9.05 11.98
CA ASN A 372 12.36 8.58 10.81
C ASN A 372 11.43 8.18 9.69
N ALA A 373 11.40 8.94 8.58
CA ALA A 373 10.48 8.72 7.47
C ALA A 373 10.89 7.54 6.55
N PHE A 374 12.03 6.91 6.77
CA PHE A 374 12.64 6.02 5.79
C PHE A 374 12.79 4.57 6.26
N ASN A 375 12.77 4.29 7.56
CA ASN A 375 12.79 2.93 8.12
C ASN A 375 11.37 2.35 8.32
N GLN A 376 11.25 1.07 8.70
CA GLN A 376 9.98 0.36 8.94
C GLN A 376 10.14 -0.74 10.02
N PRO A 377 10.38 -0.38 11.29
CA PRO A 377 10.75 -1.35 12.33
C PRO A 377 9.61 -2.31 12.72
N ASP A 378 8.33 -1.92 12.57
CA ASP A 378 7.22 -2.68 13.12
C ASP A 378 6.69 -3.79 12.19
N VAL A 379 6.97 -3.73 10.89
CA VAL A 379 6.58 -4.80 9.94
C VAL A 379 7.43 -6.05 10.07
N GLU A 380 8.65 -5.94 10.59
CA GLU A 380 9.55 -7.08 10.75
C GLU A 380 9.01 -8.10 11.77
N ALA A 381 8.34 -7.63 12.82
CA ALA A 381 7.73 -8.49 13.84
C ALA A 381 6.76 -9.53 13.24
N SER A 382 5.86 -9.11 12.33
CA SER A 382 4.93 -10.04 11.67
C SER A 382 5.64 -11.06 10.79
N LYS A 383 6.72 -10.68 10.11
CA LYS A 383 7.52 -11.61 9.29
C LYS A 383 8.18 -12.68 10.14
N ILE A 384 8.69 -12.32 11.33
CA ILE A 384 9.29 -13.28 12.27
C ILE A 384 8.25 -14.31 12.70
N VAL A 385 7.06 -13.88 13.12
CA VAL A 385 5.97 -14.79 13.54
C VAL A 385 5.51 -15.66 12.37
N THR A 386 5.33 -15.11 11.19
CA THR A 386 4.98 -15.87 9.97
C THR A 386 6.03 -16.97 9.71
N LYS A 387 7.31 -16.64 9.79
CA LYS A 387 8.39 -17.62 9.61
C LYS A 387 8.39 -18.71 10.67
N GLN A 388 8.09 -18.38 11.92
CA GLN A 388 7.96 -19.37 12.99
C GLN A 388 6.81 -20.35 12.70
N LEU A 389 5.63 -19.83 12.31
CA LEU A 389 4.45 -20.63 11.99
C LEU A 389 4.68 -21.55 10.78
N THR A 390 5.28 -21.04 9.70
CA THR A 390 5.60 -21.86 8.53
C THR A 390 6.65 -22.92 8.84
N SER A 391 7.68 -22.59 9.65
CA SER A 391 8.69 -23.56 10.07
C SER A 391 8.14 -24.64 11.01
N GLU A 392 7.15 -24.32 11.84
CA GLU A 392 6.45 -25.31 12.66
C GLU A 392 5.59 -26.24 11.79
N TYR A 393 4.88 -25.68 10.82
CA TYR A 393 4.13 -26.48 9.85
C TYR A 393 5.05 -27.48 9.10
N GLU A 394 6.24 -27.07 8.68
CA GLU A 394 7.20 -27.96 8.00
C GLU A 394 7.64 -29.14 8.88
N LYS A 395 7.65 -28.96 10.21
CA LYS A 395 8.04 -30.01 11.17
C LYS A 395 6.88 -30.92 11.55
N THR A 396 5.68 -30.37 11.72
CA THR A 396 4.52 -31.06 12.31
C THR A 396 3.44 -31.45 11.32
N GLY A 397 3.43 -30.82 10.13
CA GLY A 397 2.37 -30.99 9.11
C GLY A 397 1.10 -30.19 9.41
N SER A 398 1.09 -29.36 10.45
CA SER A 398 -0.08 -28.53 10.80
C SER A 398 0.34 -27.21 11.45
N LEU A 399 -0.46 -26.16 11.27
CA LEU A 399 -0.34 -24.95 12.09
C LEU A 399 -0.82 -25.22 13.52
N PRO A 400 -0.31 -24.52 14.53
CA PRO A 400 -0.80 -24.63 15.90
C PRO A 400 -2.33 -24.47 15.96
N PRO A 401 -3.05 -25.30 16.77
CA PRO A 401 -4.48 -25.17 16.91
C PRO A 401 -4.86 -23.86 17.58
N GLU A 402 -5.96 -23.25 17.10
CA GLU A 402 -6.58 -22.06 17.71
C GLU A 402 -7.99 -22.39 18.18
N LYS A 403 -8.40 -21.79 19.29
CA LYS A 403 -9.76 -21.94 19.82
C LYS A 403 -10.55 -20.67 19.55
N PRO A 404 -11.70 -20.74 18.85
CA PRO A 404 -12.57 -19.57 18.68
C PRO A 404 -13.19 -19.16 20.01
N VAL A 405 -13.40 -17.85 20.20
CA VAL A 405 -14.17 -17.33 21.35
C VAL A 405 -15.66 -17.55 21.17
N ILE A 406 -16.11 -17.65 19.92
CA ILE A 406 -17.48 -18.05 19.54
C ILE A 406 -17.48 -18.63 18.13
N GLU A 407 -18.43 -19.54 17.89
CA GLU A 407 -18.75 -20.08 16.57
C GLU A 407 -20.29 -20.03 16.42
N ASP A 408 -20.75 -19.34 15.38
CA ASP A 408 -22.18 -19.15 15.11
C ASP A 408 -22.40 -18.83 13.62
N SER A 409 -23.42 -19.46 13.01
CA SER A 409 -23.86 -19.19 11.62
C SER A 409 -22.75 -19.32 10.56
N GLY A 410 -21.83 -20.30 10.70
CA GLY A 410 -20.70 -20.51 9.78
C GLY A 410 -19.55 -19.49 9.94
N ILE A 411 -19.57 -18.70 11.00
CA ILE A 411 -18.52 -17.74 11.33
C ILE A 411 -17.86 -18.12 12.66
N LYS A 412 -16.52 -18.12 12.69
CA LYS A 412 -15.72 -18.27 13.90
C LYS A 412 -15.06 -16.94 14.25
N LEU A 413 -15.13 -16.53 15.51
CA LEU A 413 -14.43 -15.33 15.99
C LEU A 413 -13.22 -15.71 16.83
N PHE A 414 -12.12 -15.00 16.61
CA PHE A 414 -10.88 -15.16 17.36
C PHE A 414 -10.41 -13.81 17.87
N THR A 415 -9.86 -13.79 19.07
CA THR A 415 -9.17 -12.64 19.64
C THR A 415 -8.28 -13.09 20.79
N ASP A 416 -7.38 -12.23 21.28
CA ASP A 416 -6.58 -12.49 22.47
C ASP A 416 -7.41 -12.36 23.77
N ASP A 417 -6.89 -12.91 24.88
CA ASP A 417 -7.57 -12.95 26.17
C ASP A 417 -7.99 -11.56 26.68
N LYS A 418 -7.17 -10.54 26.47
CA LYS A 418 -7.44 -9.16 26.90
C LYS A 418 -8.60 -8.57 26.11
N ASN A 419 -8.58 -8.72 24.78
CA ASN A 419 -9.68 -8.28 23.93
C ASN A 419 -10.95 -9.11 24.22
N ALA A 420 -10.87 -10.43 24.42
CA ALA A 420 -11.99 -11.29 24.79
C ALA A 420 -12.66 -10.83 26.09
N ALA A 421 -11.87 -10.57 27.14
CA ALA A 421 -12.38 -10.05 28.40
C ALA A 421 -13.07 -8.69 28.27
N ASN A 422 -12.52 -7.80 27.43
CA ASN A 422 -13.12 -6.47 27.17
C ASN A 422 -14.44 -6.60 26.39
N LEU A 423 -14.51 -7.47 25.38
CA LEU A 423 -15.73 -7.71 24.61
C LEU A 423 -16.84 -8.33 25.47
N ALA A 424 -16.49 -9.28 26.34
CA ALA A 424 -17.43 -9.88 27.27
C ALA A 424 -18.01 -8.85 28.28
N LYS A 425 -17.18 -7.93 28.79
CA LYS A 425 -17.61 -6.85 29.68
C LYS A 425 -18.54 -5.83 29.00
N ALA A 426 -18.39 -5.61 27.70
CA ALA A 426 -19.22 -4.71 26.93
C ALA A 426 -20.66 -5.24 26.70
N GLY A 427 -21.01 -6.42 27.26
CA GLY A 427 -22.38 -6.94 27.33
C GLY A 427 -22.91 -7.48 26.01
N GLY A 428 -22.02 -7.96 25.13
CA GLY A 428 -22.45 -8.62 23.90
C GLY A 428 -23.20 -9.93 24.18
N ASP A 429 -24.34 -10.14 23.52
CA ASP A 429 -24.95 -11.46 23.44
C ASP A 429 -23.90 -12.45 22.92
N LYS A 430 -23.96 -13.71 23.37
CA LYS A 430 -23.05 -14.77 22.89
C LYS A 430 -23.39 -15.19 21.45
N THR A 431 -23.38 -14.20 20.53
CA THR A 431 -23.61 -14.34 19.11
C THR A 431 -22.53 -13.55 18.34
N VAL A 432 -22.30 -13.88 17.09
CA VAL A 432 -21.37 -13.11 16.23
C VAL A 432 -21.76 -11.62 16.18
N ALA A 433 -23.06 -11.32 16.03
CA ALA A 433 -23.55 -9.93 16.02
C ALA A 433 -23.32 -9.21 17.36
N GLY A 434 -23.49 -9.89 18.50
CA GLY A 434 -23.22 -9.34 19.82
C GLY A 434 -21.75 -8.99 20.04
N TYR A 435 -20.83 -9.87 19.65
CA TYR A 435 -19.39 -9.59 19.71
C TYR A 435 -18.98 -8.45 18.75
N LEU A 436 -19.52 -8.41 17.54
CA LEU A 436 -19.30 -7.31 16.60
C LEU A 436 -19.82 -5.98 17.16
N LYS A 437 -21.02 -5.98 17.78
CA LYS A 437 -21.57 -4.79 18.45
C LYS A 437 -20.63 -4.30 19.54
N ALA A 438 -20.18 -5.18 20.44
CA ALA A 438 -19.22 -4.84 21.49
C ALA A 438 -17.90 -4.32 20.90
N HIS A 439 -17.43 -4.88 19.77
CA HIS A 439 -16.21 -4.44 19.10
C HIS A 439 -16.34 -3.04 18.52
N VAL A 440 -17.42 -2.76 17.79
CA VAL A 440 -17.71 -1.44 17.18
C VAL A 440 -18.00 -0.38 18.26
N GLN A 441 -18.57 -0.74 19.40
CA GLN A 441 -18.78 0.17 20.54
C GLN A 441 -17.46 0.69 21.13
N ARG A 442 -16.32 0.02 20.91
CA ARG A 442 -14.98 0.46 21.33
C ARG A 442 -14.40 1.58 20.46
N ILE A 443 -15.06 1.95 19.38
CA ILE A 443 -14.66 3.05 18.50
C ILE A 443 -15.06 4.37 19.16
N ASN A 444 -14.07 5.22 19.43
CA ASN A 444 -14.22 6.55 19.99
C ASN A 444 -13.97 7.63 18.94
N ALA A 445 -14.30 8.88 19.24
CA ALA A 445 -13.93 10.02 18.38
C ALA A 445 -12.41 10.10 18.21
N GLY A 446 -11.95 10.34 16.98
CA GLY A 446 -10.52 10.36 16.62
C GLY A 446 -9.91 8.98 16.35
N ASP A 447 -10.66 7.89 16.56
CA ASP A 447 -10.23 6.56 16.11
C ASP A 447 -10.40 6.38 14.60
N TYR A 448 -9.86 5.27 14.08
CA TYR A 448 -10.20 4.76 12.75
C TYR A 448 -10.56 3.28 12.83
N PHE A 449 -11.38 2.83 11.89
CA PHE A 449 -11.76 1.41 11.76
C PHE A 449 -11.10 0.83 10.51
N ALA A 450 -10.43 -0.31 10.63
CA ALA A 450 -9.77 -0.96 9.49
C ALA A 450 -10.27 -2.39 9.30
N VAL A 451 -10.69 -2.70 8.07
CA VAL A 451 -11.02 -4.06 7.62
C VAL A 451 -9.80 -4.64 6.90
N LEU A 452 -9.33 -5.79 7.38
CA LEU A 452 -8.11 -6.46 6.93
C LEU A 452 -8.46 -7.84 6.34
N GLY A 453 -8.61 -7.92 5.01
CA GLY A 453 -9.10 -9.12 4.34
C GLY A 453 -7.98 -10.05 3.87
N TYR A 454 -7.80 -11.21 4.49
CA TYR A 454 -6.98 -12.31 3.96
C TYR A 454 -7.85 -13.29 3.17
N ILE A 455 -8.39 -12.79 2.09
CA ILE A 455 -9.27 -13.48 1.14
C ILE A 455 -8.91 -13.03 -0.26
N GLN A 456 -9.36 -13.73 -1.28
CA GLN A 456 -9.14 -13.33 -2.67
C GLN A 456 -9.59 -11.88 -2.91
N MET A 457 -8.71 -11.05 -3.49
CA MET A 457 -9.03 -9.70 -3.91
C MET A 457 -9.72 -9.72 -5.27
N ASN A 458 -11.04 -9.62 -5.27
CA ASN A 458 -11.89 -9.49 -6.46
C ASN A 458 -12.95 -8.41 -6.24
N GLU A 459 -13.64 -8.00 -7.29
CA GLU A 459 -14.61 -6.90 -7.25
C GLU A 459 -15.78 -7.16 -6.28
N ASP A 460 -16.32 -8.39 -6.21
CA ASP A 460 -17.43 -8.73 -5.31
C ASP A 460 -16.99 -8.64 -3.83
N HIS A 461 -15.87 -9.28 -3.49
CA HIS A 461 -15.33 -9.23 -2.13
C HIS A 461 -14.98 -7.80 -1.72
N GLN A 462 -14.32 -7.04 -2.61
CA GLN A 462 -14.01 -5.63 -2.36
C GLN A 462 -15.29 -4.81 -2.12
N LYS A 463 -16.31 -4.95 -2.95
CA LYS A 463 -17.58 -4.25 -2.81
C LYS A 463 -18.26 -4.55 -1.47
N ARG A 464 -18.28 -5.82 -1.04
CA ARG A 464 -18.87 -6.23 0.24
C ARG A 464 -18.11 -5.66 1.43
N LEU A 465 -16.77 -5.73 1.41
CA LEU A 465 -15.95 -5.16 2.48
C LEU A 465 -16.02 -3.62 2.51
N GLN A 466 -16.12 -2.97 1.35
CA GLN A 466 -16.40 -1.52 1.25
C GLN A 466 -17.75 -1.16 1.90
N ALA A 467 -18.81 -1.95 1.67
CA ALA A 467 -20.10 -1.71 2.29
C ALA A 467 -20.02 -1.81 3.83
N ILE A 468 -19.26 -2.76 4.36
CA ILE A 468 -19.01 -2.91 5.81
C ILE A 468 -18.32 -1.65 6.36
N ARG A 469 -17.22 -1.20 5.73
CA ARG A 469 -16.46 -0.04 6.23
C ARG A 469 -17.31 1.24 6.18
N HIS A 470 -18.06 1.46 5.11
CA HIS A 470 -18.91 2.65 4.97
C HIS A 470 -20.05 2.65 6.01
N ALA A 471 -20.67 1.50 6.29
CA ALA A 471 -21.68 1.41 7.34
C ALA A 471 -21.11 1.80 8.73
N VAL A 472 -19.86 1.39 9.02
CA VAL A 472 -19.20 1.79 10.27
C VAL A 472 -18.88 3.29 10.27
N ARG A 473 -18.35 3.85 9.16
CA ARG A 473 -18.12 5.29 9.02
C ARG A 473 -19.40 6.09 9.29
N ASP A 474 -20.48 5.73 8.62
CA ASP A 474 -21.75 6.47 8.68
C ASP A 474 -22.37 6.45 10.09
N LYS A 475 -22.17 5.35 10.84
CA LYS A 475 -22.68 5.23 12.21
C LYS A 475 -21.76 5.84 13.27
N LYS A 476 -20.44 5.77 13.05
CA LYS A 476 -19.44 6.15 14.06
C LYS A 476 -18.71 7.47 13.78
N HIS A 477 -18.87 8.02 12.57
CA HIS A 477 -18.26 9.27 12.09
C HIS A 477 -16.72 9.26 12.19
N VAL A 478 -16.10 8.11 11.96
CA VAL A 478 -14.65 7.90 12.02
C VAL A 478 -14.08 7.57 10.64
N ALA A 479 -12.76 7.70 10.51
CA ALA A 479 -12.03 7.24 9.34
C ALA A 479 -12.13 5.72 9.19
N THR A 480 -12.20 5.25 7.95
CA THR A 480 -12.24 3.81 7.70
C THR A 480 -11.25 3.41 6.63
N CYS A 481 -10.58 2.27 6.82
CA CYS A 481 -9.61 1.71 5.88
C CYS A 481 -10.02 0.30 5.46
N LEU A 482 -9.59 -0.11 4.26
CA LEU A 482 -9.74 -1.48 3.77
C LEU A 482 -8.41 -1.90 3.15
N GLY A 483 -7.83 -3.00 3.63
CA GLY A 483 -6.64 -3.60 3.05
C GLY A 483 -6.84 -5.09 2.77
N PHE A 484 -6.25 -5.58 1.68
CA PHE A 484 -6.14 -7.01 1.41
C PHE A 484 -4.77 -7.53 1.83
N GLY A 485 -4.74 -8.63 2.56
CA GLY A 485 -3.52 -9.28 3.00
C GLY A 485 -3.08 -10.39 2.04
N PRO A 486 -1.78 -10.56 1.86
CA PRO A 486 -0.69 -9.92 2.61
C PRO A 486 -0.25 -8.53 2.09
N ARG A 487 -0.83 -8.00 0.99
CA ARG A 487 -0.44 -6.71 0.40
C ARG A 487 -0.29 -5.60 1.46
N PHE A 488 -1.27 -5.42 2.36
CA PHE A 488 -1.22 -4.34 3.36
C PHE A 488 -0.12 -4.53 4.41
N LEU A 489 0.41 -5.75 4.62
CA LEU A 489 1.58 -5.96 5.50
C LEU A 489 2.81 -5.20 5.01
N HIS A 490 2.90 -4.97 3.70
CA HIS A 490 3.95 -4.23 3.02
C HIS A 490 3.57 -2.77 2.70
N SER A 491 2.54 -2.23 3.37
CA SER A 491 2.05 -0.85 3.20
C SER A 491 1.55 -0.27 4.52
N THR A 492 0.25 -0.33 4.78
CA THR A 492 -0.39 0.25 5.98
C THR A 492 -0.05 -0.49 7.28
N GLY A 493 0.44 -1.73 7.19
CA GLY A 493 0.78 -2.56 8.34
C GLY A 493 1.77 -1.93 9.32
N GLN A 494 2.69 -1.08 8.85
CA GLN A 494 3.60 -0.31 9.70
C GLN A 494 2.81 0.65 10.62
N ALA A 495 1.89 1.42 10.05
CA ALA A 495 1.08 2.38 10.81
C ALA A 495 0.10 1.68 11.77
N TYR A 496 -0.45 0.54 11.38
CA TYR A 496 -1.36 -0.22 12.23
C TYR A 496 -0.67 -0.76 13.50
N LYS A 497 0.61 -1.05 13.43
CA LYS A 497 1.41 -1.57 14.54
C LYS A 497 2.19 -0.49 15.28
N GLY A 498 2.89 0.40 14.56
CA GLY A 498 3.77 1.42 15.12
C GLY A 498 3.15 2.80 15.27
N GLY A 499 2.05 3.08 14.58
CA GLY A 499 1.33 4.36 14.62
C GLY A 499 0.51 4.58 15.90
N PRO A 500 -0.33 5.63 15.93
CA PRO A 500 -1.18 5.92 17.08
C PRO A 500 -2.10 4.75 17.41
N ASN A 501 -2.35 4.52 18.72
CA ASN A 501 -3.25 3.45 19.16
C ASN A 501 -4.73 3.86 19.03
N SER A 502 -5.09 4.42 17.89
CA SER A 502 -6.45 4.82 17.52
C SER A 502 -7.14 3.83 16.56
N GLY A 503 -6.46 2.74 16.17
CA GLY A 503 -7.03 1.71 15.29
C GLY A 503 -7.97 0.73 16.00
N VAL A 504 -9.09 0.40 15.35
CA VAL A 504 -9.98 -0.72 15.68
C VAL A 504 -10.03 -1.63 14.45
N PHE A 505 -9.58 -2.88 14.61
CA PHE A 505 -9.29 -3.77 13.49
C PHE A 505 -10.28 -4.93 13.41
N LEU A 506 -10.86 -5.13 12.24
CA LEU A 506 -11.64 -6.31 11.89
C LEU A 506 -10.87 -7.10 10.83
N GLN A 507 -10.16 -8.15 11.24
CA GLN A 507 -9.49 -9.03 10.31
C GLN A 507 -10.46 -10.10 9.81
N VAL A 508 -10.54 -10.31 8.48
CA VAL A 508 -11.38 -11.30 7.83
C VAL A 508 -10.49 -12.34 7.18
N THR A 509 -10.67 -13.60 7.54
CA THR A 509 -9.96 -14.77 6.99
C THR A 509 -10.96 -15.81 6.53
N CYS A 510 -10.53 -16.80 5.75
CA CYS A 510 -11.40 -17.88 5.28
C CYS A 510 -10.65 -19.21 5.19
N ASP A 511 -11.41 -20.30 5.15
CA ASP A 511 -10.92 -21.56 4.62
C ASP A 511 -10.74 -21.48 3.10
N ASP A 512 -9.73 -22.17 2.56
CA ASP A 512 -9.51 -22.24 1.13
C ASP A 512 -10.31 -23.38 0.51
N ALA A 513 -11.15 -23.08 -0.49
CA ALA A 513 -11.89 -24.11 -1.21
C ALA A 513 -10.95 -25.07 -1.97
N VAL A 514 -9.84 -24.54 -2.48
CA VAL A 514 -8.76 -25.29 -3.12
C VAL A 514 -7.46 -24.64 -2.75
N ASP A 515 -6.52 -25.42 -2.24
CA ASP A 515 -5.17 -24.94 -1.91
C ASP A 515 -4.17 -25.28 -3.02
N LEU A 516 -3.05 -24.58 -3.08
CA LEU A 516 -2.01 -24.75 -4.08
C LEU A 516 -0.67 -25.09 -3.39
N PRO A 517 0.03 -26.15 -3.85
CA PRO A 517 1.36 -26.44 -3.34
C PRO A 517 2.38 -25.38 -3.80
N VAL A 518 3.32 -25.05 -2.93
CA VAL A 518 4.50 -24.28 -3.30
C VAL A 518 5.59 -25.26 -3.72
N PRO A 519 6.08 -25.24 -4.97
CA PRO A 519 7.14 -26.13 -5.41
C PRO A 519 8.37 -26.05 -4.52
N GLU A 520 9.01 -27.20 -4.24
CA GLU A 520 10.20 -27.32 -3.38
C GLU A 520 9.97 -27.03 -1.89
N GLN A 521 8.72 -26.70 -1.48
CA GLN A 521 8.37 -26.45 -0.08
C GLN A 521 7.42 -27.52 0.45
N LYS A 522 7.36 -27.70 1.76
CA LYS A 522 6.38 -28.58 2.40
C LYS A 522 5.05 -27.90 2.67
N TYR A 523 5.04 -26.56 2.71
CA TYR A 523 3.83 -25.77 2.89
C TYR A 523 3.18 -25.39 1.56
N THR A 524 1.94 -24.99 1.64
CA THR A 524 1.11 -24.53 0.54
C THR A 524 0.90 -23.02 0.60
N PHE A 525 0.31 -22.41 -0.43
CA PHE A 525 -0.06 -21.01 -0.42
C PHE A 525 -1.09 -20.70 0.67
N GLY A 526 -2.07 -21.58 0.88
CA GLY A 526 -3.07 -21.43 1.94
C GLY A 526 -2.44 -21.43 3.34
N VAL A 527 -1.46 -22.31 3.58
CA VAL A 527 -0.69 -22.32 4.84
C VAL A 527 0.09 -21.02 5.02
N VAL A 528 0.73 -20.49 3.97
CA VAL A 528 1.44 -19.20 4.05
C VAL A 528 0.48 -18.07 4.35
N LYS A 529 -0.66 -17.99 3.65
CA LYS A 529 -1.71 -16.99 3.90
C LYS A 529 -2.21 -17.05 5.35
N ALA A 530 -2.51 -18.25 5.85
CA ALA A 530 -2.97 -18.44 7.23
C ALA A 530 -1.90 -18.03 8.25
N ALA A 531 -0.63 -18.37 8.02
CA ALA A 531 0.48 -17.98 8.88
C ALA A 531 0.68 -16.45 8.89
N GLN A 532 0.54 -15.80 7.74
CA GLN A 532 0.62 -14.33 7.63
C GLN A 532 -0.53 -13.65 8.38
N ALA A 533 -1.77 -14.13 8.21
CA ALA A 533 -2.94 -13.60 8.92
C ALA A 533 -2.81 -13.75 10.43
N ARG A 534 -2.39 -14.93 10.90
CA ARG A 534 -2.18 -15.19 12.34
C ARG A 534 -1.03 -14.38 12.92
N GLY A 535 0.09 -14.29 12.20
CA GLY A 535 1.26 -13.52 12.61
C GLY A 535 0.96 -12.02 12.71
N ASP A 536 0.23 -11.49 11.75
CA ASP A 536 -0.23 -10.10 11.79
C ASP A 536 -1.16 -9.83 12.98
N PHE A 537 -2.14 -10.69 13.17
CA PHE A 537 -3.10 -10.60 14.27
C PHE A 537 -2.41 -10.68 15.64
N GLN A 538 -1.47 -11.60 15.81
CA GLN A 538 -0.69 -11.74 17.04
C GLN A 538 0.07 -10.46 17.37
N VAL A 539 0.75 -9.85 16.38
CA VAL A 539 1.50 -8.61 16.59
C VAL A 539 0.57 -7.44 16.93
N LEU A 540 -0.61 -7.35 16.30
CA LEU A 540 -1.63 -6.35 16.69
C LEU A 540 -2.05 -6.52 18.15
N ALA A 541 -2.29 -7.75 18.60
CA ALA A 541 -2.65 -8.04 19.99
C ALA A 541 -1.51 -7.71 20.97
N GLU A 542 -0.28 -8.11 20.68
CA GLU A 542 0.92 -7.81 21.48
C GLU A 542 1.17 -6.31 21.61
N ARG A 543 0.84 -5.52 20.58
CA ARG A 543 0.87 -4.04 20.59
C ARG A 543 -0.35 -3.42 21.29
N GLY A 544 -1.22 -4.22 21.90
CA GLY A 544 -2.41 -3.77 22.62
C GLY A 544 -3.47 -3.14 21.72
N ARG A 545 -3.52 -3.52 20.44
CA ARG A 545 -4.52 -3.02 19.49
C ARG A 545 -5.88 -3.66 19.76
N ARG A 546 -6.94 -2.94 19.43
CA ARG A 546 -8.33 -3.42 19.51
C ARG A 546 -8.63 -4.24 18.25
N ALA A 547 -8.35 -5.55 18.28
CA ALA A 547 -8.46 -6.44 17.14
C ALA A 547 -9.48 -7.56 17.38
N LEU A 548 -10.24 -7.90 16.35
CA LEU A 548 -11.15 -9.04 16.28
C LEU A 548 -10.95 -9.71 14.91
N ARG A 549 -10.76 -11.04 14.90
CA ARG A 549 -10.67 -11.81 13.66
C ARG A 549 -11.95 -12.59 13.43
N VAL A 550 -12.51 -12.42 12.25
CA VAL A 550 -13.63 -13.17 11.70
C VAL A 550 -13.07 -14.20 10.72
N HIS A 551 -13.37 -15.46 10.94
CA HIS A 551 -13.00 -16.54 10.03
C HIS A 551 -14.24 -17.13 9.39
N LEU A 552 -14.25 -17.15 8.06
CA LEU A 552 -15.34 -17.63 7.21
C LEU A 552 -15.03 -19.05 6.73
N GLU A 553 -16.08 -19.79 6.38
CA GLU A 553 -15.94 -21.05 5.64
C GLU A 553 -15.46 -20.79 4.20
N SER A 554 -15.26 -21.84 3.42
CA SER A 554 -14.72 -21.78 2.06
C SER A 554 -15.63 -21.10 1.02
N ASP A 555 -16.94 -20.99 1.27
CA ASP A 555 -17.84 -20.10 0.50
C ASP A 555 -17.73 -18.67 1.04
N VAL A 556 -16.70 -17.97 0.57
CA VAL A 556 -16.39 -16.61 1.02
C VAL A 556 -17.53 -15.62 0.71
N ALA A 557 -18.21 -15.78 -0.41
CA ALA A 557 -19.31 -14.89 -0.79
C ALA A 557 -20.49 -15.00 0.17
N ALA A 558 -20.89 -16.23 0.53
CA ALA A 558 -21.94 -16.49 1.54
C ALA A 558 -21.50 -16.01 2.93
N GLY A 559 -20.24 -16.29 3.32
CA GLY A 559 -19.68 -15.82 4.58
C GLY A 559 -19.68 -14.30 4.72
N LEU A 560 -19.28 -13.57 3.68
CA LEU A 560 -19.32 -12.10 3.64
C LEU A 560 -20.75 -11.54 3.68
N ALA A 561 -21.74 -12.21 3.08
CA ALA A 561 -23.13 -11.81 3.19
C ALA A 561 -23.64 -11.94 4.63
N THR A 562 -23.31 -13.06 5.30
CA THR A 562 -23.61 -13.29 6.71
C THR A 562 -22.92 -12.24 7.61
N LEU A 563 -21.64 -11.97 7.39
CA LEU A 563 -20.88 -10.95 8.11
C LEU A 563 -21.49 -9.55 7.92
N THR A 564 -21.87 -9.18 6.70
CA THR A 564 -22.52 -7.89 6.42
C THR A 564 -23.81 -7.74 7.22
N THR A 565 -24.64 -8.79 7.24
CA THR A 565 -25.88 -8.80 8.03
C THR A 565 -25.60 -8.68 9.54
N ALA A 566 -24.57 -9.38 10.04
CA ALA A 566 -24.18 -9.30 11.44
C ALA A 566 -23.65 -7.89 11.83
N VAL A 567 -22.88 -7.25 10.95
CA VAL A 567 -22.41 -5.87 11.15
C VAL A 567 -23.58 -4.89 11.14
N GLN A 568 -24.53 -5.01 10.22
CA GLN A 568 -25.72 -4.16 10.19
C GLN A 568 -26.54 -4.28 11.51
N LYS A 569 -26.74 -5.49 12.02
CA LYS A 569 -27.36 -5.71 13.34
C LYS A 569 -26.54 -5.10 14.48
N ALA A 570 -25.21 -5.17 14.40
CA ALA A 570 -24.32 -4.60 15.40
C ALA A 570 -24.37 -3.06 15.44
N LEU A 571 -24.65 -2.42 14.31
CA LEU A 571 -24.73 -0.96 14.16
C LEU A 571 -26.14 -0.40 14.43
N ALA A 572 -27.17 -1.24 14.40
CA ALA A 572 -28.53 -0.85 14.75
C ALA A 572 -28.65 -0.51 16.23
#